data_1267ebecf9593fcfb5cb860641f03fa1
#
_entry.id   1267ebecf9593fcfb5cb860641f03fa1
#
_cell.length_a   1.000
_cell.length_b   1.000
_cell.length_c   1.000
_cell.angle_alpha   90.00
_cell.angle_beta   90.00
_cell.angle_gamma   90.00
#
_symmetry.space_group_name_H-M   'P 1'
#
loop_
_entity.id
_entity.type
_entity.pdbx_description
1 polymer ?
#
loop_
_entity_poly.entity_id
_entity_poly.type
_entity_poly.pdbx_seq_one_letter_code
_entity_poly.pdbx_strand_id
1 'polypeptide(L)'
;MHPPILPKTADFIRRLPKTETHLHIEGALPHQLLQQLDPEQFSEPQACWAQDFRWQCFEDFEHHLIEHAMQWFTTPERYYEAAKVIFEGQLAHNVRYVETSFHAGMIQFIDIPGPEILAAIRSAVPAGMEVRVFMGMARNS
;
A
#
# COMPACT_ATOMS: atom_id res chain seq x y z
N MET A 1 -0.07 17.03 23.15
CA MET A 1 1.07 17.37 22.25
C MET A 1 2.25 16.49 22.66
N HIS A 2 2.77 15.67 21.75
CA HIS A 2 4.01 14.94 22.02
C HIS A 2 5.22 15.89 21.90
N PRO A 3 6.25 15.76 22.75
CA PRO A 3 7.45 16.57 22.63
C PRO A 3 8.13 16.32 21.27
N PRO A 4 8.78 17.33 20.69
CA PRO A 4 9.48 17.16 19.41
C PRO A 4 10.63 16.15 19.56
N ILE A 5 10.77 15.28 18.54
CA ILE A 5 11.88 14.31 18.50
C ILE A 5 13.18 15.07 18.32
N LEU A 6 14.17 14.79 19.18
CA LEU A 6 15.49 15.38 19.07
C LEU A 6 16.15 15.00 17.72
N PRO A 7 16.88 15.91 17.05
CA PRO A 7 17.50 15.65 15.74
C PRO A 7 18.37 14.38 15.71
N LYS A 8 19.17 14.13 16.76
CA LYS A 8 20.02 12.93 16.87
C LYS A 8 19.19 11.64 16.94
N THR A 9 18.05 11.69 17.63
CA THR A 9 17.12 10.54 17.73
C THR A 9 16.45 10.28 16.38
N ALA A 10 16.05 11.34 15.68
CA ALA A 10 15.47 11.22 14.34
C ALA A 10 16.45 10.61 13.33
N ASP A 11 17.73 11.03 13.38
CA ASP A 11 18.80 10.46 12.54
C ASP A 11 19.08 9.00 12.86
N PHE A 12 19.09 8.65 14.13
CA PHE A 12 19.24 7.26 14.56
C PHE A 12 18.10 6.40 14.02
N ILE A 13 16.84 6.83 14.21
CA ILE A 13 15.65 6.11 13.70
C ILE A 13 15.69 5.95 12.18
N ARG A 14 16.08 6.99 11.43
CA ARG A 14 16.20 6.90 9.97
C ARG A 14 17.21 5.83 9.53
N ARG A 15 18.32 5.71 10.21
CA ARG A 15 19.40 4.76 9.87
C ARG A 15 19.15 3.34 10.32
N LEU A 16 18.24 3.11 11.29
CA LEU A 16 17.89 1.75 11.71
C LEU A 16 17.29 0.97 10.53
N PRO A 17 17.76 -0.26 10.27
CA PRO A 17 17.02 -1.17 9.42
C PRO A 17 15.68 -1.51 10.08
N LYS A 18 14.62 -1.51 9.28
CA LYS A 18 13.24 -1.72 9.74
C LYS A 18 12.60 -2.88 9.02
N THR A 19 11.56 -3.41 9.61
CA THR A 19 10.66 -4.37 8.99
C THR A 19 9.24 -3.79 8.96
N GLU A 20 8.51 -4.09 7.88
CA GLU A 20 7.08 -3.91 7.78
C GLU A 20 6.43 -5.29 7.72
N THR A 21 5.63 -5.64 8.71
CA THR A 21 5.08 -6.99 8.84
C THR A 21 3.57 -7.08 8.61
N HIS A 22 2.93 -5.98 8.21
CA HIS A 22 1.50 -5.97 7.97
C HIS A 22 1.12 -4.89 6.94
N LEU A 23 1.43 -5.16 5.68
CA LEU A 23 1.11 -4.28 4.56
C LEU A 23 0.06 -4.94 3.65
N HIS A 24 -1.00 -4.21 3.32
CA HIS A 24 -1.93 -4.58 2.26
C HIS A 24 -1.62 -3.73 1.02
N ILE A 25 -1.29 -4.34 -0.11
CA ILE A 25 -0.92 -3.61 -1.35
C ILE A 25 -2.03 -2.65 -1.75
N GLU A 26 -3.27 -3.10 -1.74
CA GLU A 26 -4.43 -2.28 -2.12
C GLU A 26 -4.64 -1.12 -1.13
N GLY A 27 -4.41 -1.37 0.17
CA GLY A 27 -4.56 -0.35 1.21
C GLY A 27 -3.42 0.67 1.26
N ALA A 28 -2.30 0.36 0.64
CA ALA A 28 -1.13 1.23 0.58
C ALA A 28 -1.02 2.00 -0.74
N LEU A 29 -2.09 2.03 -1.56
CA LEU A 29 -2.10 2.70 -2.87
C LEU A 29 -1.65 4.16 -2.77
N PRO A 30 -0.53 4.55 -3.40
CA PRO A 30 -0.04 5.92 -3.34
C PRO A 30 -0.97 6.90 -4.05
N HIS A 31 -1.31 8.01 -3.42
CA HIS A 31 -2.17 9.06 -3.99
C HIS A 31 -1.69 9.55 -5.36
N GLN A 32 -0.38 9.67 -5.55
CA GLN A 32 0.20 10.10 -6.83
C GLN A 32 -0.21 9.22 -8.03
N LEU A 33 -0.51 7.93 -7.81
CA LEU A 33 -0.98 7.03 -8.85
C LEU A 33 -2.45 7.32 -9.19
N LEU A 34 -3.28 7.60 -8.20
CA LEU A 34 -4.65 8.06 -8.42
C LEU A 34 -4.69 9.41 -9.16
N GLN A 35 -3.78 10.34 -8.82
CA GLN A 35 -3.65 11.60 -9.53
C GLN A 35 -3.24 11.41 -11.01
N GLN A 36 -2.44 10.39 -11.32
CA GLN A 36 -2.10 10.06 -12.72
C GLN A 36 -3.29 9.48 -13.47
N LEU A 37 -4.18 8.77 -12.77
CA LEU A 37 -5.38 8.17 -13.34
C LEU A 37 -6.41 9.24 -13.68
N ASP A 38 -6.71 10.11 -12.73
CA ASP A 38 -7.66 11.22 -12.90
C ASP A 38 -7.20 12.43 -12.04
N PRO A 39 -6.47 13.40 -12.66
CA PRO A 39 -5.98 14.58 -11.96
C PRO A 39 -7.07 15.51 -11.43
N GLU A 40 -8.26 15.50 -12.03
CA GLU A 40 -9.37 16.35 -11.58
C GLU A 40 -10.04 15.74 -10.35
N GLN A 41 -10.35 14.44 -10.40
CA GLN A 41 -10.97 13.72 -9.29
C GLN A 41 -10.04 13.63 -8.07
N PHE A 42 -8.75 13.41 -8.29
CA PHE A 42 -7.75 13.21 -7.22
C PHE A 42 -6.80 14.41 -7.07
N SER A 43 -7.28 15.63 -7.29
CA SER A 43 -6.47 16.86 -7.16
C SER A 43 -5.91 17.05 -5.75
N GLU A 44 -6.65 16.64 -4.72
CA GLU A 44 -6.28 16.76 -3.31
C GLU A 44 -6.14 15.38 -2.66
N PRO A 45 -5.26 15.24 -1.64
CA PRO A 45 -5.18 14.03 -0.85
C PRO A 45 -6.52 13.68 -0.19
N GLN A 46 -6.79 12.39 -0.04
CA GLN A 46 -8.02 11.91 0.57
C GLN A 46 -8.18 12.47 2.00
N ALA A 47 -9.40 12.89 2.34
CA ALA A 47 -9.71 13.46 3.65
C ALA A 47 -9.36 12.52 4.82
N CYS A 48 -9.43 11.20 4.59
CA CYS A 48 -9.08 10.18 5.59
C CYS A 48 -7.59 10.17 5.98
N TRP A 49 -6.71 10.84 5.22
CA TRP A 49 -5.29 10.98 5.55
C TRP A 49 -4.99 12.19 6.46
N ALA A 50 -5.99 13.02 6.75
CA ALA A 50 -5.83 14.09 7.71
C ALA A 50 -5.57 13.53 9.11
N GLN A 51 -4.67 14.18 9.86
CA GLN A 51 -4.22 13.70 11.16
C GLN A 51 -5.34 13.57 12.20
N ASP A 52 -6.37 14.37 12.08
CA ASP A 52 -7.54 14.44 12.95
C ASP A 52 -8.74 13.64 12.43
N PHE A 53 -8.64 13.05 11.24
CA PHE A 53 -9.70 12.21 10.69
C PHE A 53 -9.94 10.96 11.53
N ARG A 54 -11.20 10.55 11.64
CA ARG A 54 -11.61 9.31 12.31
C ARG A 54 -12.76 8.67 11.55
N TRP A 55 -12.63 7.39 11.26
CA TRP A 55 -13.71 6.58 10.73
C TRP A 55 -14.84 6.44 11.76
N GLN A 56 -16.08 6.48 11.33
CA GLN A 56 -17.25 6.28 12.21
C GLN A 56 -17.45 4.81 12.54
N CYS A 57 -17.24 3.93 11.56
CA CYS A 57 -17.30 2.49 11.70
C CYS A 57 -16.28 1.82 10.77
N PHE A 58 -16.12 0.49 10.89
CA PHE A 58 -15.21 -0.28 10.05
C PHE A 58 -15.69 -0.36 8.61
N GLU A 59 -16.98 -0.47 8.41
CA GLU A 59 -17.63 -0.58 7.10
C GLU A 59 -17.36 0.66 6.23
N ASP A 60 -17.35 1.85 6.82
CA ASP A 60 -17.00 3.09 6.09
C ASP A 60 -15.55 3.05 5.60
N PHE A 61 -14.64 2.56 6.42
CA PHE A 61 -13.25 2.36 6.04
C PHE A 61 -13.12 1.33 4.91
N GLU A 62 -13.75 0.17 5.04
CA GLU A 62 -13.70 -0.92 4.06
C GLU A 62 -14.27 -0.47 2.71
N HIS A 63 -15.42 0.19 2.73
CA HIS A 63 -16.06 0.71 1.52
C HIS A 63 -15.15 1.70 0.79
N HIS A 64 -14.60 2.68 1.52
CA HIS A 64 -13.67 3.65 0.96
C HIS A 64 -12.40 3.01 0.37
N LEU A 65 -11.83 2.03 1.08
CA LEU A 65 -10.66 1.28 0.62
C LEU A 65 -10.94 0.56 -0.70
N ILE A 66 -12.04 -0.19 -0.76
CA ILE A 66 -12.43 -0.95 -1.96
C ILE A 66 -12.69 0.00 -3.14
N GLU A 67 -13.45 1.09 -2.92
CA GLU A 67 -13.76 2.07 -3.95
C GLU A 67 -12.50 2.66 -4.61
N HIS A 68 -11.50 3.03 -3.82
CA HIS A 68 -10.25 3.57 -4.35
C HIS A 68 -9.37 2.51 -4.98
N ALA A 69 -9.24 1.35 -4.34
CA ALA A 69 -8.44 0.26 -4.85
C ALA A 69 -8.96 -0.27 -6.20
N MET A 70 -10.27 -0.41 -6.36
CA MET A 70 -10.90 -0.87 -7.60
C MET A 70 -10.67 0.07 -8.79
N GLN A 71 -10.41 1.34 -8.57
CA GLN A 71 -10.08 2.28 -9.65
C GLN A 71 -8.67 2.05 -10.20
N TRP A 72 -7.74 1.60 -9.38
CA TRP A 72 -6.36 1.40 -9.79
C TRP A 72 -6.04 -0.06 -10.15
N PHE A 73 -6.34 -1.01 -9.27
CA PHE A 73 -5.89 -2.40 -9.38
C PHE A 73 -6.72 -3.21 -10.38
N THR A 74 -6.60 -2.89 -11.64
CA THR A 74 -7.38 -3.47 -12.75
C THR A 74 -6.57 -4.40 -13.66
N THR A 75 -5.25 -4.41 -13.55
CA THR A 75 -4.33 -5.29 -14.32
C THR A 75 -3.10 -5.66 -13.49
N PRO A 76 -2.36 -6.74 -13.87
CA PRO A 76 -1.10 -7.09 -13.22
C PRO A 76 -0.06 -5.96 -13.29
N GLU A 77 -0.01 -5.20 -14.38
CA GLU A 77 0.90 -4.06 -14.55
C GLU A 77 0.64 -2.97 -13.51
N ARG A 78 -0.62 -2.73 -13.19
CA ARG A 78 -1.01 -1.77 -12.15
C ARG A 78 -0.62 -2.24 -10.75
N TYR A 79 -0.69 -3.54 -10.48
CA TYR A 79 -0.12 -4.12 -9.26
C TYR A 79 1.40 -3.94 -9.21
N TYR A 80 2.11 -4.14 -10.33
CA TYR A 80 3.54 -3.87 -10.42
C TYR A 80 3.87 -2.41 -10.11
N GLU A 81 3.18 -1.46 -10.76
CA GLU A 81 3.41 -0.02 -10.58
C GLU A 81 3.18 0.41 -9.13
N ALA A 82 2.07 0.00 -8.52
CA ALA A 82 1.79 0.31 -7.13
C ALA A 82 2.83 -0.31 -6.18
N ALA A 83 3.12 -1.61 -6.33
CA ALA A 83 4.11 -2.30 -5.52
C ALA A 83 5.49 -1.65 -5.63
N LYS A 84 5.91 -1.24 -6.84
CA LYS A 84 7.18 -0.55 -7.07
C LYS A 84 7.27 0.75 -6.25
N VAL A 85 6.27 1.62 -6.36
CA VAL A 85 6.26 2.90 -5.63
C VAL A 85 6.24 2.67 -4.12
N ILE A 86 5.44 1.70 -3.65
CA ILE A 86 5.34 1.36 -2.23
C ILE A 86 6.70 0.85 -1.71
N PHE A 87 7.32 -0.13 -2.37
CA PHE A 87 8.58 -0.72 -1.91
C PHE A 87 9.75 0.25 -2.01
N GLU A 88 9.83 1.08 -3.05
CA GLU A 88 10.84 2.14 -3.16
C GLU A 88 10.69 3.16 -2.00
N GLY A 89 9.46 3.55 -1.67
CA GLY A 89 9.16 4.40 -0.51
C GLY A 89 9.57 3.77 0.82
N GLN A 90 9.26 2.49 1.02
CA GLN A 90 9.68 1.72 2.20
C GLN A 90 11.21 1.63 2.29
N LEU A 91 11.89 1.35 1.18
CA LEU A 91 13.35 1.26 1.12
C LEU A 91 14.01 2.60 1.46
N ALA A 92 13.45 3.73 1.00
CA ALA A 92 13.92 5.08 1.33
C ALA A 92 13.86 5.36 2.85
N HIS A 93 12.95 4.72 3.56
CA HIS A 93 12.87 4.74 5.03
C HIS A 93 13.71 3.66 5.72
N ASN A 94 14.60 2.99 4.99
CA ASN A 94 15.45 1.91 5.45
C ASN A 94 14.69 0.65 5.93
N VAL A 95 13.52 0.40 5.36
CA VAL A 95 12.82 -0.89 5.50
C VAL A 95 13.53 -1.91 4.63
N ARG A 96 13.91 -3.07 5.19
CA ARG A 96 14.69 -4.11 4.53
C ARG A 96 13.94 -5.43 4.36
N TYR A 97 12.85 -5.57 5.09
CA TYR A 97 11.97 -6.73 5.04
C TYR A 97 10.52 -6.28 5.09
N VAL A 98 9.70 -6.85 4.19
CA VAL A 98 8.27 -6.54 4.09
C VAL A 98 7.46 -7.83 4.02
N GLU A 99 6.42 -7.93 4.84
CA GLU A 99 5.34 -8.90 4.66
C GLU A 99 4.11 -8.16 4.12
N THR A 100 3.66 -8.54 2.93
CA THR A 100 2.54 -7.89 2.26
C THR A 100 1.53 -8.89 1.76
N SER A 101 0.29 -8.45 1.62
CA SER A 101 -0.76 -9.25 1.00
C SER A 101 -1.44 -8.52 -0.14
N PHE A 102 -2.06 -9.28 -1.03
CA PHE A 102 -3.10 -8.84 -1.95
C PHE A 102 -4.38 -9.64 -1.69
N HIS A 103 -5.54 -9.07 -2.01
CA HIS A 103 -6.81 -9.61 -1.56
C HIS A 103 -7.48 -10.49 -2.63
N ALA A 104 -7.73 -11.78 -2.30
CA ALA A 104 -8.31 -12.76 -3.22
C ALA A 104 -9.70 -12.33 -3.76
N GLY A 105 -10.54 -11.71 -2.93
CA GLY A 105 -11.84 -11.20 -3.35
C GLY A 105 -11.74 -10.12 -4.42
N MET A 106 -10.75 -9.23 -4.33
CA MET A 106 -10.57 -8.19 -5.36
C MET A 106 -10.20 -8.79 -6.71
N ILE A 107 -9.23 -9.72 -6.74
CA ILE A 107 -8.82 -10.37 -8.00
C ILE A 107 -9.93 -11.17 -8.64
N GLN A 108 -10.86 -11.70 -7.86
CA GLN A 108 -12.03 -12.40 -8.37
C GLN A 108 -12.99 -11.44 -9.10
N PHE A 109 -13.17 -10.20 -8.61
CA PHE A 109 -13.98 -9.19 -9.29
C PHE A 109 -13.39 -8.71 -10.61
N ILE A 110 -12.06 -8.60 -10.69
CA ILE A 110 -11.35 -8.09 -11.87
C ILE A 110 -10.93 -9.21 -12.85
N ASP A 111 -11.24 -10.48 -12.53
CA ASP A 111 -10.95 -11.66 -13.34
C ASP A 111 -9.46 -11.78 -13.77
N ILE A 112 -8.55 -11.48 -12.83
CA ILE A 112 -7.10 -11.62 -13.06
C ILE A 112 -6.58 -12.86 -12.33
N PRO A 113 -5.78 -13.72 -12.98
CA PRO A 113 -5.18 -14.87 -12.33
C PRO A 113 -4.25 -14.44 -11.17
N GLY A 114 -4.47 -14.96 -9.97
CA GLY A 114 -3.64 -14.67 -8.79
C GLY A 114 -2.13 -14.86 -9.00
N PRO A 115 -1.67 -15.90 -9.74
CA PRO A 115 -0.25 -16.06 -10.07
C PRO A 115 0.35 -14.90 -10.86
N GLU A 116 -0.39 -14.24 -11.73
CA GLU A 116 0.08 -13.08 -12.49
C GLU A 116 0.27 -11.87 -11.59
N ILE A 117 -0.67 -11.62 -10.67
CA ILE A 117 -0.54 -10.56 -9.65
C ILE A 117 0.65 -10.83 -8.76
N LEU A 118 0.81 -12.07 -8.28
CA LEU A 118 1.97 -12.45 -7.46
C LEU A 118 3.29 -12.22 -8.20
N ALA A 119 3.36 -12.57 -9.48
CA ALA A 119 4.54 -12.33 -10.32
C ALA A 119 4.82 -10.82 -10.47
N ALA A 120 3.78 -10.01 -10.71
CA ALA A 120 3.88 -8.57 -10.82
C ALA A 120 4.43 -7.93 -9.54
N ILE A 121 3.86 -8.26 -8.38
CA ILE A 121 4.33 -7.74 -7.08
C ILE A 121 5.79 -8.15 -6.82
N ARG A 122 6.14 -9.41 -7.08
CA ARG A 122 7.51 -9.90 -6.88
C ARG A 122 8.54 -9.23 -7.78
N SER A 123 8.17 -8.95 -9.03
CA SER A 123 9.06 -8.27 -9.98
C SER A 123 9.32 -6.80 -9.63
N ALA A 124 8.46 -6.21 -8.79
CA ALA A 124 8.60 -4.84 -8.31
C ALA A 124 9.56 -4.68 -7.12
N VAL A 125 10.05 -5.79 -6.54
CA VAL A 125 10.91 -5.74 -5.34
C VAL A 125 12.28 -5.15 -5.67
N PRO A 126 12.68 -4.04 -5.03
CA PRO A 126 13.97 -3.42 -5.28
C PRO A 126 15.13 -4.22 -4.67
N ALA A 127 16.32 -4.05 -5.23
CA ALA A 127 17.52 -4.64 -4.65
C ALA A 127 17.75 -4.14 -3.20
N GLY A 128 18.13 -5.06 -2.32
CA GLY A 128 18.36 -4.75 -0.90
C GLY A 128 17.13 -4.80 0.01
N MET A 129 16.01 -5.30 -0.51
CA MET A 129 14.79 -5.58 0.25
C MET A 129 14.38 -7.04 0.06
N GLU A 130 13.93 -7.70 1.12
CA GLU A 130 13.25 -8.98 1.07
C GLU A 130 11.74 -8.76 1.24
N VAL A 131 10.93 -9.40 0.38
CA VAL A 131 9.47 -9.29 0.44
C VAL A 131 8.84 -10.69 0.47
N ARG A 132 7.94 -10.90 1.43
CA ARG A 132 7.05 -12.06 1.50
C ARG A 132 5.65 -11.63 1.11
N VAL A 133 5.06 -12.34 0.15
CA VAL A 133 3.73 -12.02 -0.37
C VAL A 133 2.74 -13.11 0.03
N PHE A 134 1.64 -12.71 0.63
CA PHE A 134 0.53 -13.57 1.04
C PHE A 134 -0.72 -13.24 0.21
N MET A 135 -1.59 -14.20 0.04
CA MET A 135 -2.92 -13.97 -0.49
C MET A 135 -3.89 -13.84 0.69
N GLY A 136 -4.46 -12.65 0.85
CA GLY A 136 -5.48 -12.37 1.86
C GLY A 136 -6.84 -12.88 1.41
N MET A 137 -7.59 -13.49 2.34
CA MET A 137 -8.96 -13.93 2.11
C MET A 137 -9.86 -13.43 3.24
N ALA A 138 -11.00 -12.84 2.89
CA ALA A 138 -12.00 -12.49 3.88
C ALA A 138 -12.74 -13.76 4.36
N ARG A 139 -13.05 -13.80 5.66
CA ARG A 139 -13.74 -14.96 6.25
C ARG A 139 -15.19 -15.08 5.75
N ASN A 140 -15.76 -14.00 5.26
CA ASN A 140 -17.17 -13.87 4.88
C ASN A 140 -17.38 -13.94 3.35
N SER A 141 -16.35 -14.25 2.59
CA SER A 141 -16.42 -14.37 1.13
C SER A 141 -16.66 -15.80 0.69
#